data_8f4d5834b34fbb1c7e10dde224e480e2
#
_entry.id   8f4d5834b34fbb1c7e10dde224e480e2
#
_cell.length_a   1.000
_cell.length_b   1.000
_cell.length_c   1.000
_cell.angle_alpha   90.00
_cell.angle_beta   90.00
_cell.angle_gamma   90.00
#
_symmetry.space_group_name_H-M   'P 1'
#
loop_
_entity.id
_entity.type
_entity.pdbx_description
1 polymer ?
#
loop_
_entity_poly.entity_id
_entity_poly.type
_entity_poly.pdbx_seq_one_letter_code
_entity_poly.pdbx_strand_id
1 'polypeptide(L)'
;SEDILRKEFGENVYNVVHAVTKPKDKLLKEYFQNITRGSQATRYVKLADQLDNIRSLKKSVHKDKIMRYKEETQEYVIPIAQQTDEKLVFKLSVALYELK
;
A
#
# COMPACT_ATOMS: atom_id res chain seq x y z
N SER A 1 2.90 -10.15 18.62
CA SER A 1 4.21 -9.52 18.78
C SER A 1 5.14 -9.91 17.63
N GLU A 2 6.23 -9.17 17.49
CA GLU A 2 7.22 -9.44 16.45
C GLU A 2 7.85 -10.83 16.56
N ASP A 3 8.06 -11.29 17.79
CA ASP A 3 8.64 -12.61 18.03
C ASP A 3 7.69 -13.73 17.59
N ILE A 4 6.41 -13.55 17.79
CA ILE A 4 5.40 -14.52 17.35
C ILE A 4 5.35 -14.58 15.83
N LEU A 5 5.41 -13.43 15.15
CA LEU A 5 5.43 -13.37 13.69
C LEU A 5 6.64 -14.09 13.12
N ARG A 6 7.82 -13.90 13.73
CA ARG A 6 9.03 -14.59 13.29
C ARG A 6 8.93 -16.11 13.41
N LYS A 7 8.39 -16.58 14.53
CA LYS A 7 8.27 -18.03 14.78
C LYS A 7 7.27 -18.69 13.85
N GLU A 8 6.13 -18.06 13.61
CA GLU A 8 5.04 -18.69 12.87
C GLU A 8 5.21 -18.58 11.35
N PHE A 9 5.74 -17.46 10.86
CA PHE A 9 5.73 -17.18 9.43
C PHE A 9 7.12 -17.12 8.80
N GLY A 10 8.14 -17.20 9.63
CA GLY A 10 9.51 -17.09 9.14
C GLY A 10 9.96 -15.65 8.94
N GLU A 11 11.25 -15.48 8.79
CA GLU A 11 11.87 -14.17 8.77
C GLU A 11 11.47 -13.33 7.53
N ASN A 12 11.32 -13.96 6.38
CA ASN A 12 10.94 -13.26 5.16
C ASN A 12 9.55 -12.61 5.27
N VAL A 13 8.59 -13.35 5.82
CA VAL A 13 7.24 -12.84 6.01
C VAL A 13 7.23 -11.72 7.04
N TYR A 14 7.98 -11.89 8.12
CA TYR A 14 8.16 -10.85 9.13
C TYR A 14 8.67 -9.56 8.50
N ASN A 15 9.71 -9.63 7.67
CA ASN A 15 10.30 -8.46 7.03
C ASN A 15 9.30 -7.76 6.09
N VAL A 16 8.50 -8.53 5.35
CA VAL A 16 7.48 -7.97 4.46
C VAL A 16 6.42 -7.21 5.27
N VAL A 17 5.90 -7.83 6.32
CA VAL A 17 4.87 -7.20 7.17
C VAL A 17 5.42 -5.94 7.83
N HIS A 18 6.65 -6.00 8.35
CA HIS A 18 7.29 -4.84 8.99
C HIS A 18 7.52 -3.71 8.00
N ALA A 19 7.91 -4.02 6.77
CA ALA A 19 8.18 -3.02 5.74
C ALA A 19 6.92 -2.24 5.34
N VAL A 20 5.75 -2.88 5.31
CA VAL A 20 4.51 -2.21 4.90
C VAL A 20 3.79 -1.50 6.05
N THR A 21 4.24 -1.69 7.29
CA THR A 21 3.70 -0.96 8.44
C THR A 21 4.17 0.49 8.40
N LYS A 22 3.23 1.42 8.34
CA LYS A 22 3.54 2.85 8.20
C LYS A 22 4.15 3.40 9.50
N PRO A 23 5.41 3.86 9.50
CA PRO A 23 6.03 4.45 10.68
C PRO A 23 5.47 5.84 10.96
N LYS A 24 5.32 6.18 12.23
CA LYS A 24 4.71 7.45 12.65
C LYS A 24 5.55 8.68 12.28
N ASP A 25 6.87 8.55 12.32
CA ASP A 25 7.78 9.70 12.23
C ASP A 25 8.44 9.87 10.86
N LYS A 26 8.16 8.99 9.91
CA LYS A 26 8.74 9.11 8.57
C LYS A 26 7.84 9.92 7.65
N LEU A 27 8.47 10.70 6.80
CA LEU A 27 7.75 11.37 5.72
C LEU A 27 7.14 10.33 4.78
N LEU A 28 5.99 10.64 4.25
CA LEU A 28 5.26 9.76 3.35
C LEU A 28 6.12 9.35 2.14
N LYS A 29 6.88 10.30 1.61
CA LYS A 29 7.79 10.05 0.50
C LYS A 29 8.83 8.98 0.83
N GLU A 30 9.46 9.07 1.99
CA GLU A 30 10.46 8.09 2.44
C GLU A 30 9.84 6.71 2.64
N TYR A 31 8.67 6.66 3.21
CA TYR A 31 7.93 5.42 3.42
C TYR A 31 7.72 4.69 2.09
N PHE A 32 7.23 5.38 1.07
CA PHE A 32 6.98 4.77 -0.22
C PHE A 32 8.26 4.47 -0.99
N GLN A 33 9.33 5.27 -0.82
CA GLN A 33 10.64 4.96 -1.39
C GLN A 33 11.18 3.64 -0.84
N ASN A 34 11.03 3.41 0.45
CA ASN A 34 11.47 2.16 1.07
C ASN A 34 10.71 0.96 0.53
N ILE A 35 9.41 1.10 0.30
CA ILE A 35 8.61 0.05 -0.32
C ILE A 35 9.06 -0.21 -1.76
N THR A 36 9.31 0.84 -2.52
CA THR A 36 9.78 0.75 -3.91
C THR A 36 11.09 -0.02 -4.01
N ARG A 37 12.00 0.19 -3.05
CA ARG A 37 13.30 -0.48 -2.99
C ARG A 37 13.22 -1.87 -2.38
N GLY A 38 12.10 -2.22 -1.79
CA GLY A 38 11.92 -3.51 -1.15
C GLY A 38 11.73 -4.66 -2.13
N SER A 39 11.46 -5.84 -1.59
CA SER A 39 11.22 -7.03 -2.40
C SER A 39 9.92 -6.90 -3.19
N GLN A 40 9.77 -7.74 -4.20
CA GLN A 40 8.54 -7.85 -4.96
C GLN A 40 7.36 -8.20 -4.04
N ALA A 41 7.58 -9.10 -3.08
CA ALA A 41 6.57 -9.48 -2.11
C ALA A 41 6.09 -8.26 -1.28
N THR A 42 7.03 -7.43 -0.83
CA THR A 42 6.71 -6.21 -0.09
C THR A 42 5.83 -5.28 -0.93
N ARG A 43 6.18 -5.09 -2.20
CA ARG A 43 5.39 -4.25 -3.11
C ARG A 43 3.99 -4.81 -3.31
N TYR A 44 3.86 -6.12 -3.54
CA TYR A 44 2.54 -6.75 -3.72
C TYR A 44 1.66 -6.60 -2.48
N VAL A 45 2.22 -6.79 -1.29
CA VAL A 45 1.47 -6.65 -0.04
C VAL A 45 0.94 -5.22 0.10
N LYS A 46 1.79 -4.22 -0.18
CA LYS A 46 1.36 -2.83 -0.10
C LYS A 46 0.30 -2.48 -1.14
N LEU A 47 0.45 -2.97 -2.36
CA LEU A 47 -0.51 -2.72 -3.42
C LEU A 47 -1.88 -3.34 -3.11
N ALA A 48 -1.89 -4.56 -2.59
CA ALA A 48 -3.13 -5.21 -2.18
C ALA A 48 -3.79 -4.47 -1.02
N ASP A 49 -3.01 -4.04 -0.04
CA ASP A 49 -3.49 -3.27 1.10
C ASP A 49 -4.12 -1.95 0.64
N GLN A 50 -3.44 -1.23 -0.25
CA GLN A 50 -3.92 0.04 -0.76
C GLN A 50 -5.23 -0.14 -1.54
N LEU A 51 -5.29 -1.15 -2.39
CA LEU A 51 -6.49 -1.47 -3.17
C LEU A 51 -7.69 -1.75 -2.25
N ASP A 52 -7.47 -2.56 -1.22
CA ASP A 52 -8.49 -2.90 -0.25
C ASP A 52 -9.00 -1.66 0.49
N ASN A 53 -8.08 -0.80 0.92
CA ASN A 53 -8.41 0.45 1.60
C ASN A 53 -9.22 1.39 0.71
N ILE A 54 -8.84 1.51 -0.56
CA ILE A 54 -9.57 2.35 -1.52
C ILE A 54 -10.99 1.82 -1.71
N ARG A 55 -11.15 0.52 -1.86
CA ARG A 55 -12.47 -0.11 -2.00
C ARG A 55 -13.34 0.12 -0.77
N SER A 56 -12.74 0.09 0.41
CA SER A 56 -13.44 0.37 1.66
C SER A 56 -13.92 1.81 1.75
N LEU A 57 -13.17 2.75 1.19
CA LEU A 57 -13.52 4.17 1.19
C LEU A 57 -14.75 4.49 0.33
N LYS A 58 -15.12 3.60 -0.58
CA LYS A 58 -16.28 3.81 -1.44
C LYS A 58 -17.56 4.08 -0.64
N LYS A 59 -17.65 3.53 0.57
CA LYS A 59 -18.81 3.73 1.47
C LYS A 59 -18.56 4.80 2.52
N SER A 60 -17.40 5.46 2.50
CA SER A 60 -17.05 6.47 3.49
C SER A 60 -17.74 7.80 3.18
N VAL A 61 -18.13 8.52 4.24
CA VAL A 61 -18.65 9.88 4.13
C VAL A 61 -17.55 10.93 4.37
N HIS A 62 -16.33 10.49 4.67
CA HIS A 62 -15.21 11.39 4.97
C HIS A 62 -14.47 11.80 3.69
N LYS A 63 -14.88 12.89 3.09
CA LYS A 63 -14.34 13.38 1.82
C LYS A 63 -12.84 13.67 1.90
N ASP A 64 -12.38 14.24 3.01
CA ASP A 64 -10.96 14.56 3.21
C ASP A 64 -10.08 13.31 3.16
N LYS A 65 -10.54 12.23 3.78
CA LYS A 65 -9.84 10.95 3.80
C LYS A 65 -9.79 10.36 2.39
N ILE A 66 -10.89 10.43 1.65
CA ILE A 66 -10.97 9.95 0.26
C ILE A 66 -9.97 10.72 -0.60
N MET A 67 -9.93 12.05 -0.49
CA MET A 67 -9.00 12.87 -1.27
C MET A 67 -7.54 12.53 -0.96
N ARG A 68 -7.20 12.37 0.30
CA ARG A 68 -5.83 12.01 0.70
C ARG A 68 -5.42 10.67 0.11
N TYR A 69 -6.30 9.67 0.15
CA TYR A 69 -6.00 8.36 -0.43
C TYR A 69 -5.87 8.42 -1.94
N LYS A 70 -6.69 9.21 -2.61
CA LYS A 70 -6.59 9.40 -4.06
C LYS A 70 -5.26 10.02 -4.45
N GLU A 71 -4.86 11.10 -3.79
CA GLU A 71 -3.59 11.76 -4.05
C GLU A 71 -2.41 10.85 -3.76
N GLU A 72 -2.41 10.20 -2.61
CA GLU A 72 -1.38 9.27 -2.21
C GLU A 72 -1.23 8.13 -3.23
N THR A 73 -2.35 7.56 -3.65
CA THR A 73 -2.35 6.46 -4.59
C THR A 73 -1.82 6.89 -5.95
N GLN A 74 -2.26 8.03 -6.47
CA GLN A 74 -1.82 8.53 -7.77
C GLN A 74 -0.34 8.92 -7.76
N GLU A 75 0.13 9.52 -6.67
CA GLU A 75 1.51 10.03 -6.61
C GLU A 75 2.53 8.95 -6.29
N TYR A 76 2.21 8.04 -5.35
CA TYR A 76 3.19 7.08 -4.84
C TYR A 76 2.88 5.63 -5.19
N VAL A 77 1.63 5.23 -5.16
CA VAL A 77 1.26 3.81 -5.28
C VAL A 77 1.18 3.35 -6.73
N ILE A 78 0.59 4.14 -7.60
CA ILE A 78 0.51 3.79 -9.04
C ILE A 78 1.90 3.57 -9.64
N PRO A 79 2.91 4.43 -9.39
CA PRO A 79 4.26 4.16 -9.88
C PRO A 79 4.84 2.83 -9.38
N ILE A 80 4.56 2.46 -8.14
CA ILE A 80 4.99 1.16 -7.60
C ILE A 80 4.28 0.02 -8.35
N ALA A 81 3.00 0.17 -8.61
CA ALA A 81 2.23 -0.83 -9.37
C ALA A 81 2.75 -0.96 -10.80
N GLN A 82 3.09 0.14 -11.46
CA GLN A 82 3.67 0.14 -12.81
C GLN A 82 4.97 -0.66 -12.86
N GLN A 83 5.77 -0.58 -11.81
CA GLN A 83 7.03 -1.31 -11.68
C GLN A 83 6.82 -2.78 -11.36
N THR A 84 5.69 -3.14 -10.75
CA THR A 84 5.47 -4.46 -10.16
C THR A 84 4.51 -5.32 -10.99
N ASP A 85 3.33 -4.81 -11.31
CA ASP A 85 2.29 -5.57 -12.02
C ASP A 85 1.25 -4.63 -12.64
N GLU A 86 1.16 -4.63 -13.94
CA GLU A 86 0.21 -3.78 -14.68
C GLU A 86 -1.25 -4.09 -14.36
N LYS A 87 -1.56 -5.33 -13.99
CA LYS A 87 -2.92 -5.69 -13.59
C LYS A 87 -3.35 -4.92 -12.36
N LEU A 88 -2.42 -4.67 -11.44
CA LEU A 88 -2.69 -3.89 -10.25
C LEU A 88 -2.85 -2.40 -10.58
N VAL A 89 -2.12 -1.90 -11.58
CA VAL A 89 -2.33 -0.53 -12.07
C VAL A 89 -3.78 -0.37 -12.52
N PHE A 90 -4.27 -1.32 -13.31
CA PHE A 90 -5.65 -1.29 -13.79
C PHE A 90 -6.65 -1.33 -12.63
N LYS A 91 -6.47 -2.28 -11.71
CA LYS A 91 -7.38 -2.44 -10.57
C LYS A 91 -7.41 -1.21 -9.67
N LEU A 92 -6.24 -0.63 -9.39
CA LEU A 92 -6.14 0.58 -8.59
C LEU A 92 -6.80 1.78 -9.30
N SER A 93 -6.58 1.90 -10.61
CA SER A 93 -7.17 2.98 -11.39
C SER A 93 -8.69 2.90 -11.40
N VAL A 94 -9.26 1.69 -11.57
CA VAL A 94 -10.71 1.49 -11.51
C VAL A 94 -11.25 1.83 -10.13
N ALA A 95 -10.56 1.38 -9.08
CA ALA A 95 -10.98 1.67 -7.70
C ALA A 95 -10.99 3.17 -7.42
N LEU A 96 -9.98 3.91 -7.90
CA LEU A 96 -9.92 5.36 -7.78
C LEU A 96 -11.04 6.04 -8.54
N TYR A 97 -11.33 5.56 -9.73
CA TYR A 97 -12.42 6.10 -10.55
C TYR A 97 -13.77 5.98 -9.84
N GLU A 98 -13.98 4.89 -9.11
CA GLU A 98 -15.21 4.65 -8.37
C GLU A 98 -15.34 5.52 -7.12
N LEU A 99 -14.24 6.13 -6.65
CA LEU A 99 -14.24 7.07 -5.54
C LEU A 99 -14.59 8.47 -6.05
N LYS A 100 -15.82 8.81 -6.07
CA LYS A 100 -16.25 10.14 -6.54
C LYS A 100 -16.65 11.06 -5.40
#